data_c3030c6d14f197015ed48aa60a2391ca
#
_entry.id   c3030c6d14f197015ed48aa60a2391ca
#
_cell.length_a   1.000
_cell.length_b   1.000
_cell.length_c   1.000
_cell.angle_alpha   90.00
_cell.angle_beta   90.00
_cell.angle_gamma   90.00
#
_symmetry.space_group_name_H-M   'P 1'
#
loop_
_entity.id
_entity.type
_entity.pdbx_description
1 polymer ?
#
loop_
_entity_poly.entity_id
_entity_poly.type
_entity_poly.pdbx_seq_one_letter_code
_entity_poly.pdbx_strand_id
1 'polypeptide(L)'
;WQQPVTDVANSKADVPQQTPSGASSGAQSGSGSLREPSALQGASSPASSSAQPAAAPSMPGRVLNAFSGDELVYNKTLGDWRTHNGVDYACTQGTAVAAPVAGKVVSAGAEGNWGTVVVLEDAAGRSWRLCGVADPAVKAGETVTAGQKLGTVGTVGCECAEESHIHVEVKQGESYLDPAKLPE
;
A
#
# COMPACT_ATOMS: atom_id res chain seq x y z
N TRP A 1 -49.49 0.69 17.60
CA TRP A 1 -49.53 0.44 16.14
C TRP A 1 -48.41 -0.54 15.82
N GLN A 2 -48.81 -1.83 15.59
CA GLN A 2 -47.93 -2.92 15.20
C GLN A 2 -47.81 -2.94 13.68
N GLN A 3 -46.62 -3.08 13.17
CA GLN A 3 -46.35 -3.36 11.75
C GLN A 3 -46.09 -4.88 11.56
N PRO A 4 -46.60 -5.49 10.52
CA PRO A 4 -46.41 -6.92 10.29
C PRO A 4 -45.06 -7.19 9.61
N VAL A 5 -44.41 -8.26 10.11
CA VAL A 5 -43.23 -8.89 9.52
C VAL A 5 -43.65 -9.67 8.27
N THR A 6 -43.08 -9.40 7.13
CA THR A 6 -43.18 -10.24 5.93
C THR A 6 -41.94 -11.11 5.80
N ASP A 7 -42.16 -12.41 6.00
CA ASP A 7 -41.28 -13.50 5.64
C ASP A 7 -41.02 -13.50 4.12
N VAL A 8 -39.80 -13.55 3.69
CA VAL A 8 -39.46 -13.82 2.28
C VAL A 8 -38.54 -15.04 2.20
N ALA A 9 -39.13 -16.07 1.66
CA ALA A 9 -38.62 -17.41 1.49
C ALA A 9 -37.29 -17.49 0.71
N ASN A 10 -36.46 -18.35 1.21
CA ASN A 10 -35.35 -19.08 0.63
C ASN A 10 -35.65 -19.62 -0.79
N SER A 11 -34.85 -19.19 -1.77
CA SER A 11 -34.76 -19.87 -3.08
C SER A 11 -33.32 -20.32 -3.30
N LYS A 12 -33.12 -21.63 -3.13
CA LYS A 12 -31.97 -22.38 -3.65
C LYS A 12 -31.97 -22.30 -5.17
N ALA A 13 -30.87 -21.93 -5.77
CA ALA A 13 -30.60 -22.17 -7.18
C ALA A 13 -29.36 -23.07 -7.29
N ASP A 14 -29.60 -24.19 -7.95
CA ASP A 14 -28.73 -25.28 -8.33
C ASP A 14 -27.55 -24.80 -9.19
N VAL A 15 -26.34 -25.32 -8.95
CA VAL A 15 -25.16 -25.16 -9.79
C VAL A 15 -24.92 -26.49 -10.53
N PRO A 16 -24.86 -26.51 -11.85
CA PRO A 16 -24.43 -27.71 -12.59
C PRO A 16 -22.89 -27.77 -12.64
N GLN A 17 -22.39 -28.87 -12.16
CA GLN A 17 -21.01 -29.34 -12.27
C GLN A 17 -20.78 -29.87 -13.70
N GLN A 18 -19.79 -29.35 -14.40
CA GLN A 18 -19.25 -29.96 -15.62
C GLN A 18 -17.78 -30.24 -15.49
N THR A 19 -17.45 -31.53 -15.48
CA THR A 19 -16.12 -32.07 -15.78
C THR A 19 -16.03 -32.35 -17.28
N PRO A 20 -14.87 -32.18 -17.90
CA PRO A 20 -14.47 -33.11 -18.96
C PRO A 20 -13.13 -33.78 -18.69
N SER A 21 -13.19 -35.09 -18.76
CA SER A 21 -12.07 -35.98 -19.01
C SER A 21 -11.58 -35.85 -20.45
N GLY A 22 -10.29 -36.06 -20.69
CA GLY A 22 -9.75 -36.23 -22.03
C GLY A 22 -8.23 -36.38 -22.00
N ALA A 23 -7.76 -37.61 -21.87
CA ALA A 23 -6.38 -38.02 -22.08
C ALA A 23 -6.03 -38.06 -23.57
N SER A 24 -4.79 -37.76 -23.97
CA SER A 24 -4.05 -38.56 -24.97
C SER A 24 -2.57 -38.15 -25.08
N SER A 25 -1.76 -39.08 -24.85
CA SER A 25 -0.44 -39.52 -25.29
C SER A 25 0.22 -38.84 -26.50
N GLY A 26 1.53 -38.67 -26.45
CA GLY A 26 2.39 -38.42 -27.58
C GLY A 26 3.86 -38.31 -27.15
N ALA A 27 4.54 -39.46 -27.04
CA ALA A 27 5.99 -39.56 -26.90
C ALA A 27 6.65 -39.40 -28.26
N GLN A 28 7.79 -38.69 -28.34
CA GLN A 28 8.88 -39.06 -29.27
C GLN A 28 10.22 -38.49 -28.81
N SER A 29 11.16 -39.42 -28.83
CA SER A 29 12.57 -39.33 -28.53
C SER A 29 13.36 -38.53 -29.58
N GLY A 30 14.46 -37.90 -29.17
CA GLY A 30 15.49 -37.34 -30.05
C GLY A 30 16.80 -37.14 -29.32
N SER A 31 17.72 -38.09 -29.54
CA SER A 31 19.06 -38.24 -29.01
C SER A 31 20.09 -37.30 -29.67
N GLY A 32 21.14 -36.94 -28.93
CA GLY A 32 22.44 -36.51 -29.47
C GLY A 32 22.88 -35.12 -28.98
N SER A 33 23.90 -34.89 -28.38
CA SER A 33 25.29 -35.27 -28.42
C SER A 33 26.11 -34.37 -27.46
N LEU A 34 27.04 -34.98 -26.79
CA LEU A 34 28.03 -34.41 -25.87
C LEU A 34 28.96 -33.36 -26.50
N ARG A 35 29.25 -32.28 -25.78
CA ARG A 35 30.57 -31.64 -25.75
C ARG A 35 30.68 -30.68 -24.55
N GLU A 36 31.45 -31.04 -23.57
CA GLU A 36 32.26 -30.15 -22.71
C GLU A 36 33.73 -30.25 -23.22
N PRO A 37 34.72 -29.43 -22.75
CA PRO A 37 34.69 -28.35 -21.74
C PRO A 37 35.41 -27.05 -22.20
N SER A 38 35.27 -25.97 -21.48
CA SER A 38 36.42 -25.10 -21.17
C SER A 38 36.13 -24.11 -20.07
N ALA A 39 36.90 -24.23 -19.02
CA ALA A 39 36.94 -23.32 -17.90
C ALA A 39 37.58 -21.97 -18.30
N LEU A 40 36.99 -20.85 -17.87
CA LEU A 40 37.72 -19.63 -17.58
C LEU A 40 37.07 -18.92 -16.39
N GLN A 41 37.86 -18.77 -15.35
CA GLN A 41 37.62 -18.03 -14.15
C GLN A 41 37.40 -16.58 -14.50
N GLY A 42 36.28 -16.00 -14.05
CA GLY A 42 35.98 -14.58 -14.06
C GLY A 42 35.64 -14.15 -12.63
N ALA A 43 36.53 -13.41 -12.02
CA ALA A 43 36.47 -12.92 -10.65
C ALA A 43 35.15 -12.20 -10.33
N SER A 44 34.48 -12.69 -9.30
CA SER A 44 33.37 -11.98 -8.65
C SER A 44 33.95 -10.80 -7.84
N SER A 45 33.85 -9.61 -8.35
CA SER A 45 34.01 -8.42 -7.53
C SER A 45 32.79 -8.29 -6.61
N PRO A 46 32.98 -8.12 -5.30
CA PRO A 46 31.86 -7.76 -4.44
C PRO A 46 31.41 -6.36 -4.83
N ALA A 47 30.17 -6.25 -5.32
CA ALA A 47 29.52 -4.95 -5.48
C ALA A 47 29.47 -4.29 -4.09
N SER A 48 30.34 -3.31 -3.92
CA SER A 48 30.31 -2.40 -2.78
C SER A 48 28.98 -1.67 -2.85
N SER A 49 28.02 -2.12 -2.06
CA SER A 49 26.80 -1.36 -1.80
C SER A 49 27.22 -0.11 -1.03
N SER A 50 27.52 0.96 -1.77
CA SER A 50 27.58 2.29 -1.20
C SER A 50 26.17 2.60 -0.71
N ALA A 51 25.95 2.49 0.60
CA ALA A 51 24.78 3.02 1.25
C ALA A 51 24.73 4.52 0.93
N GLN A 52 23.93 4.88 -0.06
CA GLN A 52 23.58 6.24 -0.35
C GLN A 52 22.82 6.76 0.87
N PRO A 53 23.18 7.93 1.45
CA PRO A 53 22.42 8.48 2.56
C PRO A 53 20.97 8.58 2.13
N ALA A 54 20.08 8.01 2.95
CA ALA A 54 18.66 7.99 2.67
C ALA A 54 18.19 9.44 2.51
N ALA A 55 17.69 9.76 1.32
CA ALA A 55 17.07 11.05 1.07
C ALA A 55 15.77 11.14 1.86
N ALA A 56 15.41 12.35 2.39
CA ALA A 56 14.20 12.60 3.15
C ALA A 56 12.97 11.93 2.52
N PRO A 57 12.00 11.40 3.29
CA PRO A 57 10.84 10.76 2.73
C PRO A 57 10.18 11.72 1.74
N SER A 58 10.58 11.60 0.49
CA SER A 58 10.13 12.48 -0.57
C SER A 58 8.74 12.06 -1.02
N MET A 59 7.73 12.45 -0.23
CA MET A 59 6.37 12.36 -0.73
C MET A 59 6.21 13.31 -1.91
N PRO A 60 5.77 12.81 -3.07
CA PRO A 60 5.58 13.66 -4.23
C PRO A 60 4.40 14.59 -3.98
N GLY A 61 4.62 15.87 -3.84
CA GLY A 61 3.57 16.86 -3.75
C GLY A 61 3.80 17.94 -2.68
N ARG A 62 3.09 19.06 -2.83
CA ARG A 62 3.06 20.09 -1.80
C ARG A 62 2.17 19.65 -0.64
N VAL A 63 2.46 20.13 0.56
CA VAL A 63 1.57 19.94 1.71
C VAL A 63 0.29 20.74 1.49
N LEU A 64 -0.86 20.06 1.58
CA LEU A 64 -2.19 20.66 1.60
C LEU A 64 -2.59 21.04 3.01
N ASN A 65 -2.60 20.05 3.90
CA ASN A 65 -2.91 20.20 5.30
C ASN A 65 -1.76 19.62 6.10
N ALA A 66 -1.22 20.42 7.02
CA ALA A 66 -0.15 19.99 7.90
C ALA A 66 -0.69 19.22 9.12
N PHE A 67 0.18 18.45 9.76
CA PHE A 67 -0.09 17.88 11.08
C PHE A 67 -0.41 19.01 12.07
N SER A 68 -1.55 18.89 12.77
CA SER A 68 -2.02 19.94 13.69
C SER A 68 -1.70 19.71 15.16
N GLY A 69 -1.27 18.49 15.53
CA GLY A 69 -1.10 18.12 16.93
C GLY A 69 -2.41 18.25 17.69
N ASP A 70 -2.42 19.08 18.74
CA ASP A 70 -3.61 19.33 19.57
C ASP A 70 -4.48 20.49 19.05
N GLU A 71 -4.06 21.20 18.00
CA GLU A 71 -4.85 22.27 17.40
C GLU A 71 -6.00 21.71 16.59
N LEU A 72 -7.18 22.34 16.74
CA LEU A 72 -8.34 22.01 15.93
C LEU A 72 -8.26 22.77 14.60
N VAL A 73 -8.40 22.04 13.51
CA VAL A 73 -8.54 22.55 12.15
C VAL A 73 -9.90 22.18 11.59
N TYR A 74 -10.44 23.02 10.70
CA TYR A 74 -11.75 22.78 10.11
C TYR A 74 -11.64 21.76 8.98
N ASN A 75 -12.36 20.62 9.13
CA ASN A 75 -12.49 19.62 8.07
C ASN A 75 -13.69 19.97 7.18
N LYS A 76 -13.42 20.33 5.93
CA LYS A 76 -14.44 20.78 4.97
C LYS A 76 -15.39 19.66 4.54
N THR A 77 -14.91 18.41 4.50
CA THR A 77 -15.70 17.25 4.10
C THR A 77 -16.72 16.89 5.17
N LEU A 78 -16.31 16.91 6.43
CA LEU A 78 -17.15 16.52 7.56
C LEU A 78 -17.89 17.68 8.21
N GLY A 79 -17.47 18.92 7.91
CA GLY A 79 -18.12 20.14 8.40
C GLY A 79 -17.90 20.41 9.88
N ASP A 80 -16.80 19.94 10.46
CA ASP A 80 -16.50 20.07 11.89
C ASP A 80 -15.03 20.46 12.16
N TRP A 81 -14.74 20.78 13.42
CA TRP A 81 -13.40 21.09 13.92
C TRP A 81 -12.79 19.87 14.60
N ARG A 82 -11.63 19.44 14.15
CA ARG A 82 -10.93 18.27 14.65
C ARG A 82 -9.42 18.42 14.57
N THR A 83 -8.67 17.59 15.26
CA THR A 83 -7.22 17.46 15.05
C THR A 83 -6.95 16.78 13.72
N HIS A 84 -5.88 17.17 13.04
CA HIS A 84 -5.35 16.52 11.85
C HIS A 84 -4.08 15.74 12.24
N ASN A 85 -4.20 14.42 12.35
CA ASN A 85 -3.18 13.54 12.90
C ASN A 85 -2.16 13.07 11.86
N GLY A 86 -2.18 13.64 10.67
CA GLY A 86 -1.30 13.33 9.55
C GLY A 86 -0.89 14.57 8.77
N VAL A 87 -0.33 14.33 7.61
CA VAL A 87 -0.03 15.36 6.60
C VAL A 87 -0.64 14.93 5.28
N ASP A 88 -1.36 15.85 4.64
CA ASP A 88 -1.91 15.64 3.31
C ASP A 88 -0.94 16.17 2.26
N TYR A 89 -0.52 15.29 1.36
CA TYR A 89 0.34 15.65 0.24
C TYR A 89 -0.46 15.67 -1.06
N ALA A 90 -0.55 16.84 -1.70
CA ALA A 90 -1.20 16.98 -2.99
C ALA A 90 -0.56 16.08 -4.03
N CYS A 91 -1.35 15.21 -4.61
CA CYS A 91 -0.89 14.28 -5.63
C CYS A 91 -1.97 14.10 -6.69
N THR A 92 -1.59 14.03 -7.96
CA THR A 92 -2.54 13.73 -9.02
C THR A 92 -3.04 12.30 -8.91
N GLN A 93 -4.34 12.09 -9.00
CA GLN A 93 -4.94 10.77 -8.99
C GLN A 93 -4.29 9.83 -10.02
N GLY A 94 -4.03 8.59 -9.65
CA GLY A 94 -3.36 7.61 -10.50
C GLY A 94 -1.82 7.70 -10.53
N THR A 95 -1.21 8.73 -9.95
CA THR A 95 0.26 8.79 -9.80
C THR A 95 0.75 7.70 -8.85
N ALA A 96 2.01 7.28 -9.02
CA ALA A 96 2.61 6.29 -8.13
C ALA A 96 2.78 6.84 -6.71
N VAL A 97 2.38 6.05 -5.71
CA VAL A 97 2.66 6.28 -4.29
C VAL A 97 3.89 5.46 -3.92
N ALA A 98 4.91 6.12 -3.39
CA ALA A 98 6.14 5.49 -2.95
C ALA A 98 6.19 5.32 -1.43
N ALA A 99 6.94 4.31 -0.95
CA ALA A 99 7.19 4.11 0.47
C ALA A 99 8.05 5.28 1.01
N PRO A 100 7.59 6.00 2.04
CA PRO A 100 8.37 7.10 2.63
C PRO A 100 9.62 6.59 3.34
N VAL A 101 9.57 5.37 3.84
CA VAL A 101 10.66 4.73 4.59
C VAL A 101 10.79 3.26 4.18
N ALA A 102 11.94 2.68 4.46
CA ALA A 102 12.09 1.23 4.41
C ALA A 102 11.37 0.60 5.61
N GLY A 103 10.72 -0.55 5.41
CA GLY A 103 9.98 -1.20 6.47
C GLY A 103 9.27 -2.46 6.04
N LYS A 104 8.46 -3.01 6.94
CA LYS A 104 7.62 -4.16 6.70
C LYS A 104 6.17 -3.71 6.51
N VAL A 105 5.50 -4.23 5.49
CA VAL A 105 4.05 -4.01 5.30
C VAL A 105 3.29 -4.77 6.38
N VAL A 106 2.58 -4.05 7.23
CA VAL A 106 1.71 -4.62 8.27
C VAL A 106 0.36 -5.00 7.67
N SER A 107 -0.20 -4.09 6.87
CA SER A 107 -1.47 -4.30 6.17
C SER A 107 -1.54 -3.50 4.88
N ALA A 108 -2.36 -3.97 3.94
CA ALA A 108 -2.73 -3.24 2.73
C ALA A 108 -4.17 -3.64 2.37
N GLY A 109 -5.13 -2.73 2.56
CA GLY A 109 -6.55 -3.03 2.36
C GLY A 109 -7.47 -1.84 2.62
N ALA A 110 -8.76 -2.05 2.37
CA ALA A 110 -9.78 -1.02 2.56
C ALA A 110 -10.05 -0.76 4.06
N GLU A 111 -10.09 0.51 4.45
CA GLU A 111 -10.38 0.96 5.81
C GLU A 111 -11.44 2.08 5.82
N GLY A 112 -12.69 1.70 5.59
CA GLY A 112 -13.83 2.62 5.66
C GLY A 112 -13.64 3.87 4.81
N ASN A 113 -13.83 5.05 5.41
CA ASN A 113 -13.74 6.35 4.73
C ASN A 113 -12.31 6.80 4.40
N TRP A 114 -11.29 6.08 4.87
CA TRP A 114 -9.89 6.34 4.52
C TRP A 114 -9.53 5.78 3.14
N GLY A 115 -10.43 5.00 2.52
CA GLY A 115 -10.15 4.29 1.29
C GLY A 115 -9.27 3.07 1.52
N THR A 116 -8.43 2.72 0.57
CA THR A 116 -7.41 1.69 0.78
C THR A 116 -6.21 2.30 1.51
N VAL A 117 -5.77 1.63 2.55
CA VAL A 117 -4.68 2.06 3.43
C VAL A 117 -3.55 1.04 3.36
N VAL A 118 -2.33 1.53 3.22
CA VAL A 118 -1.11 0.73 3.37
C VAL A 118 -0.43 1.14 4.67
N VAL A 119 -0.18 0.17 5.55
CA VAL A 119 0.51 0.38 6.82
C VAL A 119 1.88 -0.26 6.77
N LEU A 120 2.92 0.52 7.05
CA LEU A 120 4.30 0.07 7.15
C LEU A 120 4.79 0.21 8.60
N GLU A 121 5.63 -0.73 9.03
CA GLU A 121 6.39 -0.59 10.28
C GLU A 121 7.87 -0.43 9.93
N ASP A 122 8.48 0.66 10.38
CA ASP A 122 9.89 0.94 10.15
C ASP A 122 10.81 0.30 11.23
N ALA A 123 12.12 0.42 11.04
CA ALA A 123 13.11 -0.15 11.95
C ALA A 123 13.08 0.47 13.37
N ALA A 124 12.50 1.65 13.53
CA ALA A 124 12.31 2.32 14.82
C ALA A 124 11.00 1.92 15.52
N GLY A 125 10.22 1.00 14.93
CA GLY A 125 8.92 0.57 15.45
C GLY A 125 7.84 1.63 15.28
N ARG A 126 8.00 2.57 14.34
CA ARG A 126 6.97 3.54 13.98
C ARG A 126 6.05 2.94 12.92
N SER A 127 4.77 3.15 13.11
CA SER A 127 3.74 2.76 12.15
C SER A 127 3.45 3.93 11.21
N TRP A 128 3.70 3.74 9.93
CA TRP A 128 3.42 4.67 8.85
C TRP A 128 2.15 4.22 8.12
N ARG A 129 1.12 5.04 8.15
CA ARG A 129 -0.19 4.76 7.56
C ARG A 129 -0.42 5.71 6.38
N LEU A 130 -0.49 5.15 5.17
CA LEU A 130 -0.73 5.88 3.93
C LEU A 130 -2.17 5.61 3.48
N CYS A 131 -3.03 6.63 3.56
CA CYS A 131 -4.45 6.52 3.23
C CYS A 131 -4.73 7.06 1.82
N GLY A 132 -5.71 6.48 1.15
CA GLY A 132 -6.07 6.85 -0.22
C GLY A 132 -5.20 6.18 -1.29
N VAL A 133 -4.55 5.05 -0.98
CA VAL A 133 -3.77 4.28 -1.96
C VAL A 133 -4.73 3.43 -2.79
N ALA A 134 -4.76 3.61 -4.12
CA ALA A 134 -5.44 2.70 -5.03
C ALA A 134 -4.46 1.64 -5.55
N ASP A 135 -5.03 0.51 -6.01
CA ASP A 135 -4.27 -0.59 -6.63
C ASP A 135 -2.99 -0.95 -5.86
N PRO A 136 -3.09 -1.37 -4.59
CA PRO A 136 -1.92 -1.66 -3.77
C PRO A 136 -1.05 -2.73 -4.44
N ALA A 137 0.22 -2.39 -4.64
CA ALA A 137 1.22 -3.24 -5.30
C ALA A 137 2.00 -4.11 -4.30
N VAL A 138 1.62 -4.06 -3.01
CA VAL A 138 2.26 -4.75 -1.89
C VAL A 138 1.24 -5.47 -1.03
N LYS A 139 1.69 -6.45 -0.25
CA LYS A 139 0.85 -7.25 0.66
C LYS A 139 1.46 -7.30 2.05
N ALA A 140 0.60 -7.57 3.04
CA ALA A 140 1.03 -7.79 4.42
C ALA A 140 2.15 -8.85 4.51
N GLY A 141 3.18 -8.53 5.28
CA GLY A 141 4.37 -9.36 5.48
C GLY A 141 5.53 -9.07 4.53
N GLU A 142 5.32 -8.34 3.43
CA GLU A 142 6.40 -7.94 2.51
C GLU A 142 7.31 -6.89 3.15
N THR A 143 8.59 -6.91 2.77
CA THR A 143 9.55 -5.86 3.12
C THR A 143 9.70 -4.93 1.93
N VAL A 144 9.65 -3.63 2.19
CA VAL A 144 9.80 -2.57 1.18
C VAL A 144 11.01 -1.69 1.49
N THR A 145 11.60 -1.14 0.45
CA THR A 145 12.64 -0.11 0.55
C THR A 145 12.03 1.28 0.42
N ALA A 146 12.68 2.30 0.97
CA ALA A 146 12.28 3.68 0.73
C ALA A 146 12.25 3.98 -0.78
N GLY A 147 11.20 4.67 -1.25
CA GLY A 147 10.96 4.94 -2.66
C GLY A 147 10.32 3.80 -3.45
N GLN A 148 10.15 2.60 -2.87
CA GLN A 148 9.46 1.50 -3.55
C GLN A 148 7.99 1.84 -3.77
N LYS A 149 7.45 1.53 -4.96
CA LYS A 149 6.04 1.74 -5.28
C LYS A 149 5.13 0.88 -4.38
N LEU A 150 4.17 1.53 -3.71
CA LEU A 150 3.15 0.89 -2.87
C LEU A 150 1.80 0.73 -3.59
N GLY A 151 1.53 1.58 -4.57
CA GLY A 151 0.28 1.61 -5.33
C GLY A 151 0.17 2.89 -6.15
N THR A 152 -1.04 3.38 -6.32
CA THR A 152 -1.34 4.65 -7.00
C THR A 152 -2.21 5.54 -6.11
N VAL A 153 -2.24 6.84 -6.40
CA VAL A 153 -3.11 7.80 -5.69
C VAL A 153 -4.56 7.53 -6.02
N GLY A 154 -5.36 7.26 -5.00
CA GLY A 154 -6.80 7.05 -5.07
C GLY A 154 -7.57 8.19 -4.42
N THR A 155 -8.48 7.86 -3.49
CA THR A 155 -9.37 8.81 -2.82
C THR A 155 -9.40 8.58 -1.32
N VAL A 156 -9.32 9.66 -0.54
CA VAL A 156 -9.57 9.69 0.90
C VAL A 156 -11.00 10.21 1.11
N GLY A 157 -11.94 9.31 1.42
CA GLY A 157 -13.37 9.64 1.47
C GLY A 157 -13.74 10.66 2.56
N CYS A 158 -13.06 10.63 3.72
CA CYS A 158 -13.29 11.59 4.81
C CYS A 158 -12.67 12.98 4.56
N GLU A 159 -11.95 13.15 3.44
CA GLU A 159 -11.28 14.39 3.02
C GLU A 159 -11.54 14.70 1.54
N CYS A 160 -12.64 14.14 0.99
CA CYS A 160 -12.94 14.23 -0.44
C CYS A 160 -13.33 15.66 -0.92
N ALA A 161 -13.54 16.63 -0.02
CA ALA A 161 -13.70 18.05 -0.38
C ALA A 161 -12.36 18.77 -0.60
N GLU A 162 -11.25 18.12 -0.32
CA GLU A 162 -9.90 18.61 -0.62
C GLU A 162 -9.45 18.20 -2.03
N GLU A 163 -8.35 18.80 -2.51
CA GLU A 163 -7.68 18.33 -3.74
C GLU A 163 -7.28 16.86 -3.60
N SER A 164 -7.07 16.19 -4.74
CA SER A 164 -6.53 14.81 -4.72
C SER A 164 -5.19 14.76 -4.01
N HIS A 165 -5.07 13.86 -3.04
CA HIS A 165 -3.93 13.78 -2.13
C HIS A 165 -3.74 12.36 -1.58
N ILE A 166 -2.61 12.16 -0.91
CA ILE A 166 -2.36 11.04 0.00
C ILE A 166 -2.28 11.62 1.41
N HIS A 167 -3.06 11.05 2.33
CA HIS A 167 -2.99 11.34 3.75
C HIS A 167 -2.00 10.39 4.42
N VAL A 168 -1.00 10.93 5.13
CA VAL A 168 0.05 10.16 5.79
C VAL A 168 0.05 10.42 7.28
N GLU A 169 -0.15 9.37 8.08
CA GLU A 169 -0.04 9.40 9.54
C GLU A 169 1.18 8.62 9.99
N VAL A 170 1.80 9.04 11.07
CA VAL A 170 2.83 8.26 11.77
C VAL A 170 2.48 8.14 13.24
N LYS A 171 2.58 6.91 13.76
CA LYS A 171 2.40 6.61 15.18
C LYS A 171 3.62 5.93 15.75
N GLN A 172 3.92 6.28 17.00
CA GLN A 172 4.87 5.55 17.85
C GLN A 172 4.18 5.26 19.19
N GLY A 173 3.87 4.00 19.43
CA GLY A 173 2.97 3.61 20.52
C GLY A 173 1.61 4.27 20.34
N GLU A 174 1.13 5.00 21.35
CA GLU A 174 -0.16 5.70 21.31
C GLU A 174 -0.09 7.12 20.73
N SER A 175 1.11 7.66 20.47
CA SER A 175 1.29 9.05 20.05
C SER A 175 1.37 9.18 18.54
N TYR A 176 0.68 10.18 18.00
CA TYR A 176 0.87 10.63 16.61
C TYR A 176 2.09 11.55 16.53
N LEU A 177 2.85 11.41 15.48
CA LEU A 177 4.04 12.19 15.19
C LEU A 177 3.83 12.96 13.88
N ASP A 178 4.43 14.14 13.77
CA ASP A 178 4.42 14.90 12.53
C ASP A 178 5.31 14.24 11.47
N PRO A 179 4.73 13.64 10.39
CA PRO A 179 5.51 12.96 9.36
C PRO A 179 6.57 13.85 8.69
N ALA A 180 6.29 15.15 8.61
CA ALA A 180 7.18 16.11 7.93
C ALA A 180 8.43 16.47 8.77
N LYS A 181 8.46 16.12 10.06
CA LYS A 181 9.56 16.41 10.98
C LYS A 181 10.37 15.18 11.39
N LEU A 182 9.98 13.99 10.91
CA LEU A 182 10.70 12.78 11.27
C LEU A 182 12.02 12.68 10.50
N PRO A 183 13.10 12.29 11.19
CA PRO A 183 14.35 11.92 10.52
C PRO A 183 14.12 10.62 9.72
N GLU A 184 14.86 10.54 8.66
CA GLU A 184 14.95 9.37 7.76
C GLU A 184 15.60 8.17 8.42
#